data_0bd11be99dbe104f573fd3bc2d9b1496
#
_entry.id   0bd11be99dbe104f573fd3bc2d9b1496
#
_cell.length_a   1.000
_cell.length_b   1.000
_cell.length_c   1.000
_cell.angle_alpha   90.00
_cell.angle_beta   90.00
_cell.angle_gamma   90.00
#
_symmetry.space_group_name_H-M   'P 1'
#
loop_
_entity.id
_entity.type
_entity.pdbx_description
1 polymer ?
#
loop_
_entity_poly.entity_id
_entity_poly.type
_entity_poly.pdbx_seq_one_letter_code
_entity_poly.pdbx_strand_id
1 'polypeptide(L)'
;MAEMIVVVMIIGALAFIAIPRLNFAALHHKQAHAIAKKIITDLRRTRTLAISKAANNPAGYRLQMVGSSPYTSYQIVDANSSGTVVDSQTIDSPVSCTGGSQFGFGPLGNLLTGSGTTLSVSSEGKTYTITVITGTGIAECTGG
;
A
#
# COMPACT_ATOMS: atom_id res chain seq x y z
N MET A 1 -37.01 -10.21 -40.32
CA MET A 1 -37.52 -9.69 -39.05
C MET A 1 -37.34 -10.71 -37.92
N ALA A 2 -37.81 -11.97 -38.07
CA ALA A 2 -37.63 -13.02 -37.07
C ALA A 2 -36.13 -13.34 -36.75
N GLU A 3 -35.25 -13.31 -37.75
CA GLU A 3 -33.84 -13.57 -37.60
C GLU A 3 -33.15 -12.56 -36.67
N MET A 4 -33.50 -11.28 -36.74
CA MET A 4 -32.93 -10.25 -35.87
C MET A 4 -33.35 -10.44 -34.41
N ILE A 5 -34.56 -10.92 -34.16
CA ILE A 5 -35.03 -11.22 -32.79
C ILE A 5 -34.24 -12.37 -32.19
N VAL A 6 -33.95 -13.42 -32.96
CA VAL A 6 -33.16 -14.58 -32.53
C VAL A 6 -31.72 -14.18 -32.20
N VAL A 7 -31.12 -13.34 -33.03
CA VAL A 7 -29.75 -12.84 -32.77
C VAL A 7 -29.68 -12.03 -31.47
N VAL A 8 -30.63 -11.13 -31.23
CA VAL A 8 -30.68 -10.34 -30.00
C VAL A 8 -30.91 -11.23 -28.76
N MET A 9 -31.76 -12.27 -28.88
CA MET A 9 -31.97 -13.24 -27.80
C MET A 9 -30.68 -14.02 -27.47
N ILE A 10 -29.93 -14.44 -28.49
CA ILE A 10 -28.68 -15.17 -28.29
C ILE A 10 -27.64 -14.28 -27.64
N ILE A 11 -27.47 -13.03 -28.07
CA ILE A 11 -26.57 -12.06 -27.50
C ILE A 11 -26.96 -11.77 -26.03
N GLY A 12 -28.24 -11.58 -25.76
CA GLY A 12 -28.75 -11.38 -24.40
C GLY A 12 -28.48 -12.57 -23.48
N ALA A 13 -28.71 -13.79 -23.96
CA ALA A 13 -28.38 -15.01 -23.19
C ALA A 13 -26.89 -15.16 -22.92
N LEU A 14 -26.03 -14.88 -23.89
CA LEU A 14 -24.58 -14.92 -23.73
C LEU A 14 -24.08 -13.86 -22.74
N ALA A 15 -24.63 -12.64 -22.80
CA ALA A 15 -24.31 -11.57 -21.85
C ALA A 15 -24.69 -11.96 -20.41
N PHE A 16 -25.84 -12.61 -20.23
CA PHE A 16 -26.31 -13.05 -18.91
C PHE A 16 -25.43 -14.14 -18.28
N ILE A 17 -24.80 -14.98 -19.12
CA ILE A 17 -23.87 -16.04 -18.67
C ILE A 17 -22.47 -15.48 -18.41
N ALA A 18 -22.05 -14.43 -19.13
CA ALA A 18 -20.70 -13.86 -19.01
C ALA A 18 -20.51 -13.02 -17.73
N ILE A 19 -21.53 -12.27 -17.32
CA ILE A 19 -21.46 -11.35 -16.16
C ILE A 19 -21.13 -12.06 -14.83
N PRO A 20 -21.74 -13.21 -14.46
CA PRO A 20 -21.44 -13.87 -13.18
C PRO A 20 -20.05 -14.47 -13.07
N ARG A 21 -19.29 -14.56 -14.15
CA ARG A 21 -17.93 -15.16 -14.16
C ARG A 21 -16.81 -14.18 -13.83
N LEU A 22 -17.12 -12.89 -13.64
CA LEU A 22 -16.14 -11.93 -13.17
C LEU A 22 -15.82 -12.22 -11.70
N ASN A 23 -14.66 -12.81 -11.47
CA ASN A 23 -14.18 -13.09 -10.11
C ASN A 23 -13.63 -11.81 -9.48
N PHE A 24 -14.52 -11.02 -8.86
CA PHE A 24 -14.17 -9.77 -8.18
C PHE A 24 -13.17 -9.99 -7.03
N ALA A 25 -13.21 -11.14 -6.36
CA ALA A 25 -12.24 -11.47 -5.32
C ALA A 25 -10.80 -11.50 -5.87
N ALA A 26 -10.59 -12.04 -7.07
CA ALA A 26 -9.28 -12.04 -7.71
C ALA A 26 -8.76 -10.62 -8.03
N LEU A 27 -9.65 -9.68 -8.33
CA LEU A 27 -9.29 -8.27 -8.53
C LEU A 27 -8.88 -7.62 -7.21
N HIS A 28 -9.62 -7.86 -6.13
CA HIS A 28 -9.33 -7.32 -4.81
C HIS A 28 -8.00 -7.85 -4.24
N HIS A 29 -7.67 -9.13 -4.48
CA HIS A 29 -6.35 -9.67 -4.13
C HIS A 29 -5.21 -8.95 -4.84
N LYS A 30 -5.37 -8.66 -6.15
CA LYS A 30 -4.38 -7.91 -6.92
C LYS A 30 -4.23 -6.48 -6.40
N GLN A 31 -5.30 -5.85 -5.94
CA GLN A 31 -5.26 -4.52 -5.33
C GLN A 31 -4.46 -4.51 -4.03
N ALA A 32 -4.70 -5.47 -3.11
CA ALA A 32 -3.93 -5.59 -1.87
C ALA A 32 -2.44 -5.78 -2.15
N HIS A 33 -2.08 -6.63 -3.12
CA HIS A 33 -0.70 -6.85 -3.55
C HIS A 33 -0.07 -5.57 -4.12
N ALA A 34 -0.81 -4.85 -4.98
CA ALA A 34 -0.33 -3.61 -5.59
C ALA A 34 -0.08 -2.53 -4.52
N ILE A 35 -0.99 -2.37 -3.54
CA ILE A 35 -0.84 -1.44 -2.44
C ILE A 35 0.33 -1.84 -1.53
N ALA A 36 0.48 -3.12 -1.19
CA ALA A 36 1.62 -3.59 -0.41
C ALA A 36 2.96 -3.29 -1.10
N LYS A 37 3.05 -3.56 -2.41
CA LYS A 37 4.24 -3.21 -3.21
C LYS A 37 4.50 -1.70 -3.29
N LYS A 38 3.45 -0.91 -3.40
CA LYS A 38 3.56 0.56 -3.41
C LYS A 38 4.12 1.07 -2.07
N ILE A 39 3.58 0.61 -0.95
CA ILE A 39 4.07 0.96 0.38
C ILE A 39 5.56 0.60 0.54
N ILE A 40 5.99 -0.58 0.08
CA ILE A 40 7.41 -0.98 0.12
C ILE A 40 8.27 -0.05 -0.72
N THR A 41 7.81 0.33 -1.91
CA THR A 41 8.52 1.26 -2.78
C THR A 41 8.66 2.62 -2.11
N ASP A 42 7.59 3.10 -1.46
CA ASP A 42 7.59 4.37 -0.74
C ASP A 42 8.43 4.32 0.54
N LEU A 43 8.50 3.19 1.25
CA LEU A 43 9.46 2.97 2.34
C LEU A 43 10.89 3.07 1.85
N ARG A 44 11.22 2.43 0.73
CA ARG A 44 12.55 2.53 0.11
C ARG A 44 12.87 3.94 -0.35
N ARG A 45 11.90 4.64 -0.92
CA ARG A 45 12.01 6.06 -1.29
C ARG A 45 12.25 6.93 -0.05
N THR A 46 11.50 6.72 1.02
CA THR A 46 11.66 7.45 2.29
C THR A 46 13.07 7.26 2.87
N ARG A 47 13.57 6.02 2.85
CA ARG A 47 14.94 5.70 3.23
C ARG A 47 15.99 6.40 2.35
N THR A 48 15.79 6.38 1.03
CA THR A 48 16.69 7.07 0.08
C THR A 48 16.68 8.59 0.31
N LEU A 49 15.51 9.19 0.57
CA LEU A 49 15.40 10.60 0.93
C LEU A 49 16.16 10.93 2.20
N ALA A 50 16.06 10.09 3.24
CA ALA A 50 16.78 10.27 4.50
C ALA A 50 18.29 10.28 4.28
N ILE A 51 18.82 9.38 3.45
CA ILE A 51 20.25 9.30 3.12
C ILE A 51 20.69 10.48 2.25
N SER A 52 19.95 10.76 1.17
CA SER A 52 20.33 11.81 0.19
C SER A 52 20.24 13.22 0.75
N LYS A 53 19.38 13.45 1.72
CA LYS A 53 19.18 14.75 2.38
C LYS A 53 19.83 14.84 3.76
N ALA A 54 20.67 13.89 4.14
CA ALA A 54 21.29 13.79 5.46
C ALA A 54 22.00 15.07 5.92
N ALA A 55 22.67 15.78 4.99
CA ALA A 55 23.35 17.03 5.29
C ALA A 55 22.41 18.18 5.69
N ASN A 56 21.20 18.22 5.12
CA ASN A 56 20.23 19.27 5.34
C ASN A 56 19.11 18.87 6.30
N ASN A 57 18.95 17.56 6.52
CA ASN A 57 17.92 16.99 7.39
C ASN A 57 18.48 15.84 8.23
N PRO A 58 19.17 16.17 9.34
CA PRO A 58 19.73 15.16 10.24
C PRO A 58 18.66 14.34 10.99
N ALA A 59 17.42 14.82 11.08
CA ALA A 59 16.30 14.09 11.68
C ALA A 59 15.77 12.99 10.76
N GLY A 60 16.07 13.05 9.45
CA GLY A 60 15.66 12.08 8.45
C GLY A 60 14.24 12.27 7.95
N TYR A 61 13.66 11.18 7.44
CA TYR A 61 12.31 11.14 6.88
C TYR A 61 11.52 9.96 7.46
N ARG A 62 10.21 10.08 7.52
CA ARG A 62 9.35 9.01 7.99
C ARG A 62 8.16 8.80 7.07
N LEU A 63 7.76 7.54 6.90
CA LEU A 63 6.46 7.17 6.36
C LEU A 63 5.51 7.03 7.55
N GLN A 64 4.40 7.76 7.51
CA GLN A 64 3.43 7.83 8.58
C GLN A 64 2.04 7.48 8.04
N MET A 65 1.35 6.55 8.70
CA MET A 65 -0.06 6.26 8.43
C MET A 65 -0.94 7.37 8.99
N VAL A 66 -2.02 7.68 8.28
CA VAL A 66 -2.97 8.73 8.63
C VAL A 66 -4.30 8.13 9.05
N GLY A 67 -4.86 8.64 10.15
CA GLY A 67 -6.12 8.17 10.71
C GLY A 67 -5.95 7.09 11.78
N SER A 68 -7.04 6.44 12.13
CA SER A 68 -7.07 5.25 13.00
C SER A 68 -7.02 3.96 12.17
N SER A 69 -6.53 2.88 12.79
CA SER A 69 -6.55 1.55 12.14
C SER A 69 -8.00 1.05 11.98
N PRO A 70 -8.42 0.57 10.80
CA PRO A 70 -7.64 0.44 9.56
C PRO A 70 -7.37 1.79 8.90
N TYR A 71 -6.13 1.97 8.43
CA TYR A 71 -5.68 3.24 7.85
C TYR A 71 -6.24 3.45 6.45
N THR A 72 -6.58 4.70 6.14
CA THR A 72 -7.15 5.11 4.84
C THR A 72 -6.14 5.82 3.94
N SER A 73 -5.02 6.25 4.50
CA SER A 73 -3.95 6.91 3.76
C SER A 73 -2.63 6.83 4.51
N TYR A 74 -1.55 7.15 3.81
CA TYR A 74 -0.23 7.34 4.41
C TYR A 74 0.50 8.49 3.73
N GLN A 75 1.50 9.03 4.40
CA GLN A 75 2.28 10.16 3.92
C GLN A 75 3.76 9.99 4.23
N ILE A 76 4.61 10.55 3.37
CA ILE A 76 6.03 10.72 3.62
C ILE A 76 6.21 12.11 4.17
N VAL A 77 6.78 12.20 5.37
CA VAL A 77 7.02 13.49 6.04
C VAL A 77 8.48 13.66 6.42
N ASP A 78 8.90 14.89 6.43
CA ASP A 78 10.17 15.32 7.00
C ASP A 78 10.09 15.10 8.52
N ALA A 79 11.09 14.42 9.10
CA ALA A 79 11.13 14.14 10.53
C ALA A 79 11.59 15.35 11.38
N ASN A 80 11.98 16.46 10.75
CA ASN A 80 12.24 17.72 11.43
C ASN A 80 10.97 18.24 12.13
N SER A 81 11.15 19.18 13.02
CA SER A 81 10.07 19.75 13.86
C SER A 81 8.89 20.34 13.09
N SER A 82 9.05 20.70 11.82
CA SER A 82 7.97 21.22 10.97
C SER A 82 7.06 20.13 10.41
N GLY A 83 7.51 18.86 10.35
CA GLY A 83 6.71 17.74 9.84
C GLY A 83 6.15 17.94 8.43
N THR A 84 6.91 18.59 7.55
CA THR A 84 6.45 18.92 6.19
C THR A 84 6.13 17.64 5.41
N VAL A 85 4.93 17.57 4.85
CA VAL A 85 4.49 16.47 4.00
C VAL A 85 5.19 16.58 2.64
N VAL A 86 5.93 15.54 2.28
CA VAL A 86 6.64 15.44 0.98
C VAL A 86 5.75 14.79 -0.07
N ASP A 87 4.98 13.77 0.35
CA ASP A 87 4.08 13.02 -0.52
C ASP A 87 2.96 12.39 0.31
N SER A 88 1.80 12.17 -0.29
CA SER A 88 0.63 11.57 0.36
C SER A 88 -0.07 10.61 -0.59
N GLN A 89 -0.51 9.47 -0.08
CA GLN A 89 -1.18 8.42 -0.84
C GLN A 89 -2.41 7.91 -0.10
N THR A 90 -3.48 7.66 -0.85
CA THR A 90 -4.70 7.04 -0.34
C THR A 90 -4.65 5.52 -0.46
N ILE A 91 -5.34 4.85 0.43
CA ILE A 91 -5.56 3.41 0.41
C ILE A 91 -7.05 3.21 0.13
N ASP A 92 -7.36 2.79 -1.09
CA ASP A 92 -8.74 2.65 -1.53
C ASP A 92 -9.37 1.34 -1.03
N SER A 93 -10.65 1.42 -0.66
CA SER A 93 -11.47 0.23 -0.41
C SER A 93 -11.48 -0.67 -1.67
N PRO A 94 -11.44 -2.01 -1.54
CA PRO A 94 -11.68 -2.81 -0.32
C PRO A 94 -10.41 -3.24 0.43
N VAL A 95 -9.29 -2.53 0.28
CA VAL A 95 -8.05 -2.88 0.96
C VAL A 95 -8.04 -2.32 2.37
N SER A 96 -7.71 -3.16 3.34
CA SER A 96 -7.54 -2.81 4.75
C SER A 96 -6.05 -2.80 5.10
N CYS A 97 -5.60 -1.73 5.75
CA CYS A 97 -4.22 -1.57 6.18
C CYS A 97 -4.20 -1.36 7.70
N THR A 98 -3.51 -2.24 8.43
CA THR A 98 -3.49 -2.26 9.90
C THR A 98 -2.08 -2.49 10.42
N GLY A 99 -1.82 -2.13 11.69
CA GLY A 99 -0.54 -2.39 12.36
C GLY A 99 0.27 -1.13 12.65
N GLY A 100 1.56 -1.15 12.35
CA GLY A 100 2.48 -0.05 12.65
C GLY A 100 2.05 1.27 12.01
N SER A 101 2.07 2.35 12.81
CA SER A 101 1.59 3.67 12.38
C SER A 101 2.66 4.52 11.71
N GLN A 102 3.96 4.26 11.99
CA GLN A 102 5.03 5.04 11.38
C GLN A 102 6.35 4.26 11.31
N PHE A 103 7.14 4.58 10.28
CA PHE A 103 8.47 4.04 10.03
C PHE A 103 9.41 5.20 9.69
N GLY A 104 10.31 5.53 10.59
CA GLY A 104 11.23 6.66 10.44
C GLY A 104 12.63 6.19 10.15
N PHE A 105 13.29 6.81 9.17
CA PHE A 105 14.63 6.50 8.71
C PHE A 105 15.58 7.65 9.02
N GLY A 106 16.71 7.33 9.63
CA GLY A 106 17.79 8.27 9.91
C GLY A 106 18.67 8.54 8.70
N PRO A 107 19.63 9.47 8.86
CA PRO A 107 20.57 9.86 7.80
C PRO A 107 21.46 8.73 7.28
N LEU A 108 21.66 7.68 8.07
CA LEU A 108 22.38 6.47 7.66
C LEU A 108 21.48 5.42 6.96
N GLY A 109 20.17 5.70 6.85
CA GLY A 109 19.19 4.78 6.27
C GLY A 109 18.75 3.66 7.22
N ASN A 110 19.16 3.70 8.47
CA ASN A 110 18.69 2.81 9.53
C ASN A 110 17.30 3.22 10.01
N LEU A 111 16.53 2.26 10.52
CA LEU A 111 15.22 2.53 11.09
C LEU A 111 15.37 3.12 12.50
N LEU A 112 14.85 4.34 12.71
CA LEU A 112 14.85 5.03 14.01
C LEU A 112 13.55 4.80 14.79
N THR A 113 12.41 4.76 14.07
CA THR A 113 11.08 4.52 14.67
C THR A 113 10.34 3.44 13.90
N GLY A 114 9.48 2.69 14.60
CA GLY A 114 8.75 1.56 14.00
C GLY A 114 9.49 0.22 14.10
N SER A 115 10.56 0.16 14.90
CA SER A 115 11.29 -1.09 15.17
C SER A 115 10.37 -2.13 15.81
N GLY A 116 10.39 -3.37 15.28
CA GLY A 116 9.59 -4.48 15.77
C GLY A 116 8.10 -4.39 15.41
N THR A 117 7.69 -3.37 14.67
CA THR A 117 6.31 -3.27 14.19
C THR A 117 6.16 -3.82 12.78
N THR A 118 5.00 -4.38 12.49
CA THR A 118 4.62 -4.86 11.16
C THR A 118 3.41 -4.11 10.66
N LEU A 119 3.32 -3.93 9.35
CA LEU A 119 2.17 -3.37 8.69
C LEU A 119 1.50 -4.47 7.87
N SER A 120 0.22 -4.70 8.08
CA SER A 120 -0.55 -5.72 7.38
C SER A 120 -1.50 -5.08 6.38
N VAL A 121 -1.41 -5.50 5.13
CA VAL A 121 -2.29 -5.07 4.04
C VAL A 121 -3.13 -6.27 3.62
N SER A 122 -4.43 -6.19 3.77
CA SER A 122 -5.33 -7.32 3.51
C SER A 122 -6.52 -6.94 2.64
N SER A 123 -7.00 -7.91 1.86
CA SER A 123 -8.25 -7.84 1.13
C SER A 123 -8.74 -9.27 0.82
N GLU A 124 -10.03 -9.53 1.01
CA GLU A 124 -10.70 -10.79 0.67
C GLU A 124 -9.96 -12.05 1.20
N GLY A 125 -9.46 -11.99 2.45
CA GLY A 125 -8.79 -13.12 3.10
C GLY A 125 -7.32 -13.33 2.73
N LYS A 126 -6.75 -12.52 1.84
CA LYS A 126 -5.31 -12.48 1.58
C LYS A 126 -4.66 -11.36 2.38
N THR A 127 -3.52 -11.68 3.01
CA THR A 127 -2.78 -10.73 3.85
C THR A 127 -1.32 -10.70 3.45
N TYR A 128 -0.82 -9.49 3.26
CA TYR A 128 0.57 -9.18 3.00
C TYR A 128 1.14 -8.44 4.22
N THR A 129 2.18 -8.98 4.80
CA THR A 129 2.85 -8.39 5.98
C THR A 129 4.14 -7.71 5.55
N ILE A 130 4.25 -6.43 5.87
CA ILE A 130 5.42 -5.61 5.59
C ILE A 130 6.19 -5.43 6.89
N THR A 131 7.47 -5.77 6.86
CA THR A 131 8.41 -5.64 7.99
C THR A 131 9.60 -4.80 7.55
N VAL A 132 10.08 -3.93 8.43
CA VAL A 132 11.30 -3.16 8.19
C VAL A 132 12.40 -3.61 9.17
N ILE A 133 13.53 -4.02 8.62
CA ILE A 133 14.67 -4.51 9.40
C ILE A 133 15.38 -3.31 10.05
N THR A 134 15.45 -3.29 11.37
CA THR A 134 15.92 -2.14 12.15
C THR A 134 17.32 -1.66 11.77
N GLY A 135 18.28 -2.59 11.66
CA GLY A 135 19.69 -2.22 11.41
C GLY A 135 19.94 -1.70 10.01
N THR A 136 19.25 -2.26 9.00
CA THR A 136 19.49 -1.94 7.59
C THR A 136 18.45 -1.00 6.99
N GLY A 137 17.26 -0.87 7.61
CA GLY A 137 16.12 -0.14 7.06
C GLY A 137 15.55 -0.77 5.78
N ILE A 138 15.83 -2.06 5.53
CA ILE A 138 15.28 -2.78 4.37
C ILE A 138 13.84 -3.18 4.67
N ALA A 139 12.94 -2.84 3.75
CA ALA A 139 11.55 -3.26 3.81
C ALA A 139 11.35 -4.56 3.04
N GLU A 140 10.73 -5.53 3.70
CA GLU A 140 10.37 -6.85 3.16
C GLU A 140 8.86 -7.06 3.23
N CYS A 141 8.35 -7.88 2.29
CA CYS A 141 6.94 -8.27 2.26
C CYS A 141 6.84 -9.78 2.22
N THR A 142 6.04 -10.33 3.11
CA THR A 142 5.71 -11.75 3.16
C THR A 142 4.20 -11.95 3.09
N GLY A 143 3.75 -13.10 2.62
CA GLY A 143 2.33 -13.44 2.52
C GLY A 143 1.79 -13.40 1.08
N GLY A 144 0.47 -13.66 0.93
CA GLY A 144 -0.24 -13.74 -0.35
C GLY A 144 -1.08 -14.98 -0.51
#